data_8b5f95fcc34456414525e3e055fc673b
#
_entry.id   8b5f95fcc34456414525e3e055fc673b
#
_cell.length_a   1.000
_cell.length_b   1.000
_cell.length_c   1.000
_cell.angle_alpha   90.00
_cell.angle_beta   90.00
_cell.angle_gamma   90.00
#
_symmetry.space_group_name_H-M   'P 1'
#
loop_
_entity.id
_entity.type
_entity.pdbx_description
1 polymer ?
#
loop_
_entity_poly.entity_id
_entity_poly.type
_entity_poly.pdbx_seq_one_letter_code
_entity_poly.pdbx_strand_id
1 'polypeptide(L)'
;ETHLAMSQRLGLVPSSMVESAMRSESYAGAKLCQEGDLVLNRLKAHLGVFALAKQGGVISPDYSVFRKRATISMEYYESVLKSSACRRELRIRAKGLVEGFWRLYTDDFYDIRLPVPPFEEHKEIMSVATVETAALSTAIARTEREIALMLEYRTRLTADIVTGKLDVREAAAKLPEVIADEVVEPLTDEPIDET
;
A
#
# COMPACT_ATOMS: atom_id res chain seq x y z
N GLU A 1 -3.55 -13.77 18.21
CA GLU A 1 -2.52 -13.25 17.29
C GLU A 1 -3.11 -12.12 16.45
N THR A 2 -2.29 -11.12 16.13
CA THR A 2 -2.72 -9.96 15.35
C THR A 2 -2.90 -10.36 13.88
N HIS A 3 -4.06 -10.05 13.31
CA HIS A 3 -4.29 -10.21 11.88
C HIS A 3 -3.67 -9.04 11.12
N LEU A 4 -2.86 -9.37 10.11
CA LEU A 4 -2.18 -8.39 9.27
C LEU A 4 -2.73 -8.41 7.86
N ALA A 5 -2.90 -7.23 7.28
CA ALA A 5 -3.31 -7.03 5.90
C ALA A 5 -2.25 -6.22 5.14
N MET A 6 -2.13 -6.49 3.84
CA MET A 6 -1.20 -5.81 2.97
C MET A 6 -1.89 -4.62 2.31
N SER A 7 -1.38 -3.43 2.57
CA SER A 7 -1.74 -2.18 1.89
C SER A 7 -0.60 -1.77 0.96
N GLN A 8 -0.93 -1.31 -0.23
CA GLN A 8 0.06 -0.80 -1.18
C GLN A 8 0.81 0.42 -0.62
N ARG A 9 0.10 1.28 0.13
CA ARG A 9 0.65 2.50 0.73
C ARG A 9 1.33 2.24 2.08
N LEU A 10 0.66 1.52 2.98
CA LEU A 10 1.09 1.35 4.37
C LEU A 10 2.01 0.13 4.57
N GLY A 11 2.12 -0.74 3.56
CA GLY A 11 2.80 -2.02 3.69
C GLY A 11 1.98 -3.04 4.47
N LEU A 12 2.63 -3.91 5.24
CA LEU A 12 1.97 -4.91 6.07
C LEU A 12 1.62 -4.32 7.43
N VAL A 13 0.33 -4.12 7.68
CA VAL A 13 -0.20 -3.45 8.88
C VAL A 13 -1.33 -4.26 9.50
N PRO A 14 -1.71 -3.99 10.78
CA PRO A 14 -2.91 -4.58 11.36
C PRO A 14 -4.14 -4.37 10.46
N SER A 15 -4.93 -5.41 10.28
CA SER A 15 -6.09 -5.38 9.37
C SER A 15 -7.12 -4.30 9.74
N SER A 16 -7.15 -3.88 10.99
CA SER A 16 -7.99 -2.77 11.46
C SER A 16 -7.60 -1.40 10.88
N MET A 17 -6.38 -1.27 10.34
CA MET A 17 -5.89 -0.02 9.74
C MET A 17 -6.15 0.06 8.22
N VAL A 18 -6.74 -0.97 7.63
CA VAL A 18 -7.02 -1.02 6.19
C VAL A 18 -8.53 -1.03 5.98
N GLU A 19 -9.08 0.08 5.49
CA GLU A 19 -10.53 0.28 5.32
C GLU A 19 -11.18 -0.73 4.37
N SER A 20 -10.47 -1.16 3.34
CA SER A 20 -10.96 -2.12 2.33
C SER A 20 -10.36 -3.52 2.48
N ALA A 21 -9.83 -3.87 3.65
CA ALA A 21 -9.40 -5.23 3.86
C ALA A 21 -10.60 -6.16 3.70
N MET A 22 -10.70 -6.84 2.55
CA MET A 22 -11.58 -8.00 2.45
C MET A 22 -11.18 -8.94 3.58
N ARG A 23 -11.98 -8.93 4.65
CA ARG A 23 -11.83 -9.91 5.71
C ARG A 23 -12.15 -11.23 5.06
N SER A 24 -11.15 -12.10 4.98
CA SER A 24 -11.40 -13.48 4.57
C SER A 24 -12.45 -14.04 5.51
N GLU A 25 -13.56 -14.53 4.97
CA GLU A 25 -14.62 -15.18 5.75
C GLU A 25 -14.10 -16.43 6.48
N SER A 26 -12.96 -16.94 6.04
CA SER A 26 -12.28 -18.09 6.65
C SER A 26 -10.77 -17.83 6.71
N TYR A 27 -10.21 -18.00 7.89
CA TYR A 27 -8.77 -18.06 8.12
C TYR A 27 -8.19 -19.48 7.94
N ALA A 28 -8.95 -20.39 7.36
CA ALA A 28 -8.45 -21.73 7.04
C ALA A 28 -7.26 -21.61 6.09
N GLY A 29 -6.11 -22.18 6.49
CA GLY A 29 -4.86 -22.07 5.74
C GLY A 29 -4.11 -20.76 5.88
N ALA A 30 -4.50 -19.88 6.80
CA ALA A 30 -3.74 -18.68 7.15
C ALA A 30 -2.29 -19.03 7.50
N LYS A 31 -1.38 -18.09 7.22
CA LYS A 31 0.05 -18.26 7.47
C LYS A 31 0.52 -17.33 8.58
N LEU A 32 1.62 -17.69 9.20
CA LEU A 32 2.32 -16.85 10.16
C LEU A 32 3.49 -16.16 9.51
N CYS A 33 3.67 -14.89 9.80
CA CYS A 33 4.91 -14.17 9.53
C CYS A 33 5.53 -13.69 10.83
N GLN A 34 6.84 -13.47 10.80
CA GLN A 34 7.62 -12.92 11.90
C GLN A 34 8.15 -11.55 11.49
N GLU A 35 8.56 -10.77 12.45
CA GLU A 35 9.26 -9.51 12.20
C GLU A 35 10.50 -9.75 11.31
N GLY A 36 10.68 -8.91 10.30
CA GLY A 36 11.76 -9.02 9.32
C GLY A 36 11.50 -9.99 8.16
N ASP A 37 10.39 -10.73 8.15
CA ASP A 37 10.00 -11.50 6.97
C ASP A 37 9.52 -10.56 5.85
N LEU A 38 9.91 -10.85 4.60
CA LEU A 38 9.34 -10.18 3.43
C LEU A 38 8.05 -10.90 3.03
N VAL A 39 6.96 -10.17 3.04
CA VAL A 39 5.64 -10.69 2.68
C VAL A 39 5.21 -10.16 1.32
N LEU A 40 4.79 -11.06 0.44
CA LEU A 40 4.32 -10.78 -0.91
C LEU A 40 2.84 -11.09 -1.03
N ASN A 41 2.04 -10.15 -1.51
CA ASN A 41 0.69 -10.44 -1.97
C ASN A 41 0.75 -11.00 -3.40
N ARG A 42 0.55 -12.32 -3.56
CA ARG A 42 0.66 -12.99 -4.87
C ARG A 42 -0.37 -12.50 -5.89
N LEU A 43 -1.53 -12.03 -5.46
CA LEU A 43 -2.61 -11.56 -6.32
C LEU A 43 -2.34 -10.13 -6.85
N LYS A 44 -1.56 -9.35 -6.09
CA LYS A 44 -1.20 -7.97 -6.43
C LYS A 44 0.32 -7.79 -6.64
N ALA A 45 1.03 -8.87 -6.92
CA ALA A 45 2.48 -8.85 -7.12
C ALA A 45 2.90 -7.96 -8.31
N HIS A 46 2.10 -7.95 -9.38
CA HIS A 46 2.30 -7.13 -10.57
C HIS A 46 2.24 -5.62 -10.27
N LEU A 47 1.62 -5.23 -9.16
CA LEU A 47 1.59 -3.85 -8.66
C LEU A 47 2.74 -3.54 -7.69
N GLY A 48 3.64 -4.49 -7.44
CA GLY A 48 4.74 -4.32 -6.50
C GLY A 48 4.29 -4.31 -5.02
N VAL A 49 3.23 -5.05 -4.69
CA VAL A 49 2.68 -5.09 -3.32
C VAL A 49 3.47 -6.08 -2.47
N PHE A 50 4.54 -5.57 -1.89
CA PHE A 50 5.44 -6.24 -0.96
C PHE A 50 5.62 -5.39 0.29
N ALA A 51 5.92 -6.02 1.39
CA ALA A 51 6.38 -5.30 2.57
C ALA A 51 7.19 -6.19 3.52
N LEU A 52 8.10 -5.58 4.24
CA LEU A 52 8.68 -6.19 5.42
C LEU A 52 7.67 -6.18 6.56
N ALA A 53 7.56 -7.32 7.22
CA ALA A 53 6.77 -7.43 8.44
C ALA A 53 7.48 -6.67 9.58
N LYS A 54 6.84 -5.63 10.10
CA LYS A 54 7.32 -4.85 11.25
C LYS A 54 6.99 -5.52 12.58
N GLN A 55 6.12 -6.53 12.54
CA GLN A 55 5.71 -7.35 13.69
C GLN A 55 5.25 -8.72 13.21
N GLY A 56 5.25 -9.69 14.11
CA GLY A 56 4.67 -11.01 13.85
C GLY A 56 3.14 -10.98 13.81
N GLY A 57 2.54 -11.88 13.02
CA GLY A 57 1.09 -11.99 12.96
C GLY A 57 0.59 -13.01 11.95
N VAL A 58 -0.73 -13.08 11.87
CA VAL A 58 -1.47 -13.96 10.95
C VAL A 58 -1.77 -13.20 9.66
N ILE A 59 -1.48 -13.83 8.54
CA ILE A 59 -1.68 -13.26 7.20
C ILE A 59 -2.51 -14.19 6.31
N SER A 60 -3.03 -13.65 5.23
CA SER A 60 -3.80 -14.39 4.23
C SER A 60 -3.03 -15.61 3.67
N PRO A 61 -3.71 -16.72 3.38
CA PRO A 61 -3.12 -17.87 2.70
C PRO A 61 -2.59 -17.54 1.30
N ASP A 62 -3.10 -16.49 0.67
CA ASP A 62 -2.65 -16.01 -0.64
C ASP A 62 -1.33 -15.22 -0.59
N TYR A 63 -0.82 -14.91 0.59
CA TYR A 63 0.47 -14.27 0.72
C TYR A 63 1.60 -15.30 0.75
N SER A 64 2.75 -14.93 0.23
CA SER A 64 4.00 -15.68 0.38
C SER A 64 4.89 -14.98 1.40
N VAL A 65 5.56 -15.79 2.23
CA VAL A 65 6.50 -15.31 3.25
C VAL A 65 7.89 -15.76 2.87
N PHE A 66 8.81 -14.81 2.78
CA PHE A 66 10.22 -15.07 2.49
C PHE A 66 11.08 -14.65 3.68
N ARG A 67 11.82 -15.60 4.19
CA ARG A 67 12.73 -15.40 5.30
C ARG A 67 14.18 -15.44 4.82
N LYS A 68 14.98 -14.51 5.29
CA LYS A 68 16.40 -14.46 4.94
C LYS A 68 17.13 -15.73 5.41
N ARG A 69 18.02 -16.26 4.57
CA ARG A 69 18.89 -17.40 4.89
C ARG A 69 20.36 -17.02 5.00
N ALA A 70 20.72 -15.81 4.60
CA ALA A 70 22.08 -15.30 4.56
C ALA A 70 22.15 -13.90 5.17
N THR A 71 23.36 -13.39 5.34
CA THR A 71 23.60 -12.00 5.74
C THR A 71 23.28 -11.07 4.58
N ILE A 72 22.03 -10.67 4.49
CA ILE A 72 21.49 -9.75 3.49
C ILE A 72 20.62 -8.69 4.16
N SER A 73 20.52 -7.51 3.56
CA SER A 73 19.55 -6.50 3.98
C SER A 73 18.21 -6.78 3.29
N MET A 74 17.19 -7.05 4.07
CA MET A 74 15.84 -7.25 3.57
C MET A 74 15.23 -5.93 3.10
N GLU A 75 15.60 -4.81 3.70
CA GLU A 75 15.22 -3.45 3.30
C GLU A 75 15.72 -3.12 1.89
N TYR A 76 16.98 -3.50 1.60
CA TYR A 76 17.53 -3.36 0.26
C TYR A 76 16.68 -4.14 -0.76
N TYR A 77 16.39 -5.41 -0.49
CA TYR A 77 15.60 -6.23 -1.40
C TYR A 77 14.14 -5.79 -1.50
N GLU A 78 13.54 -5.28 -0.45
CA GLU A 78 12.23 -4.64 -0.53
C GLU A 78 12.26 -3.46 -1.52
N SER A 79 13.29 -2.61 -1.44
CA SER A 79 13.44 -1.46 -2.33
C SER A 79 13.70 -1.88 -3.78
N VAL A 80 14.57 -2.88 -4.00
CA VAL A 80 14.85 -3.44 -5.33
C VAL A 80 13.58 -4.01 -5.96
N LEU A 81 12.80 -4.78 -5.21
CA LEU A 81 11.56 -5.39 -5.70
C LEU A 81 10.47 -4.35 -6.02
N LYS A 82 10.50 -3.20 -5.35
CA LYS A 82 9.61 -2.07 -5.64
C LYS A 82 10.07 -1.20 -6.81
N SER A 83 11.27 -1.42 -7.34
CA SER A 83 11.77 -0.70 -8.51
C SER A 83 10.93 -0.95 -9.77
N SER A 84 10.91 0.01 -10.69
CA SER A 84 10.17 -0.13 -11.96
C SER A 84 10.63 -1.33 -12.78
N ALA A 85 11.94 -1.63 -12.77
CA ALA A 85 12.51 -2.79 -13.44
C ALA A 85 11.96 -4.10 -12.88
N CYS A 86 11.98 -4.28 -11.54
CA CYS A 86 11.44 -5.48 -10.91
C CYS A 86 9.91 -5.58 -11.05
N ARG A 87 9.18 -4.47 -10.95
CA ARG A 87 7.72 -4.48 -11.18
C ARG A 87 7.37 -4.96 -12.59
N ARG A 88 8.16 -4.58 -13.61
CA ARG A 88 8.00 -5.09 -14.98
C ARG A 88 8.21 -6.60 -15.05
N GLU A 89 9.26 -7.12 -14.42
CA GLU A 89 9.52 -8.56 -14.34
C GLU A 89 8.39 -9.32 -13.65
N LEU A 90 7.86 -8.78 -12.57
CA LEU A 90 6.73 -9.35 -11.84
C LEU A 90 5.46 -9.36 -12.69
N ARG A 91 5.20 -8.27 -13.44
CA ARG A 91 4.02 -8.16 -14.32
C ARG A 91 4.07 -9.19 -15.45
N ILE A 92 5.24 -9.38 -16.09
CA ILE A 92 5.42 -10.36 -17.17
C ILE A 92 5.21 -11.80 -16.66
N ARG A 93 5.57 -12.09 -15.43
CA ARG A 93 5.47 -13.44 -14.84
C ARG A 93 4.14 -13.71 -14.13
N ALA A 94 3.38 -12.67 -13.81
CA ALA A 94 2.06 -12.85 -13.25
C ALA A 94 1.13 -13.47 -14.29
N LYS A 95 0.46 -14.57 -13.93
CA LYS A 95 -0.42 -15.33 -14.83
C LYS A 95 -1.86 -15.11 -14.40
N GLY A 96 -2.75 -14.89 -15.37
CA GLY A 96 -4.19 -14.77 -15.16
C GLY A 96 -4.94 -14.98 -16.45
N LEU A 97 -6.09 -15.67 -16.39
CA LEU A 97 -6.96 -15.91 -17.54
C LEU A 97 -7.99 -14.79 -17.72
N VAL A 98 -8.23 -14.01 -16.68
CA VAL A 98 -9.21 -12.93 -16.65
C VAL A 98 -8.53 -11.67 -16.16
N GLU A 99 -8.83 -10.55 -16.80
CA GLU A 99 -8.34 -9.24 -16.38
C GLU A 99 -8.71 -8.97 -14.92
N GLY A 100 -7.75 -8.51 -14.12
CA GLY A 100 -7.91 -8.31 -12.67
C GLY A 100 -7.62 -9.53 -11.79
N PHE A 101 -7.51 -10.74 -12.34
CA PHE A 101 -7.20 -11.97 -11.60
C PHE A 101 -5.78 -12.48 -11.90
N TRP A 102 -4.80 -11.64 -11.64
CA TRP A 102 -3.39 -11.98 -11.82
C TRP A 102 -2.85 -12.69 -10.58
N ARG A 103 -2.04 -13.70 -10.77
CA ARG A 103 -1.35 -14.41 -9.69
C ARG A 103 0.10 -14.67 -10.06
N LEU A 104 1.00 -14.32 -9.18
CA LEU A 104 2.39 -14.72 -9.25
C LEU A 104 2.59 -16.03 -8.48
N TYR A 105 3.08 -17.04 -9.16
CA TYR A 105 3.44 -18.31 -8.53
C TYR A 105 4.88 -18.23 -7.98
N THR A 106 5.16 -19.04 -6.97
CA THR A 106 6.44 -19.02 -6.25
C THR A 106 7.61 -19.36 -7.17
N ASP A 107 7.43 -20.32 -8.08
CA ASP A 107 8.46 -20.73 -9.03
C ASP A 107 8.77 -19.60 -10.02
N ASP A 108 7.76 -18.94 -10.55
CA ASP A 108 7.93 -17.77 -11.43
C ASP A 108 8.62 -16.61 -10.70
N PHE A 109 8.39 -16.45 -9.37
CA PHE A 109 9.09 -15.46 -8.56
C PHE A 109 10.57 -15.80 -8.40
N TYR A 110 10.93 -17.06 -8.22
CA TYR A 110 12.31 -17.49 -8.08
C TYR A 110 13.13 -17.34 -9.37
N ASP A 111 12.48 -17.25 -10.51
CA ASP A 111 13.15 -16.98 -11.80
C ASP A 111 13.56 -15.51 -11.98
N ILE A 112 13.17 -14.62 -11.08
CA ILE A 112 13.56 -13.21 -11.13
C ILE A 112 15.00 -13.06 -10.64
N ARG A 113 15.85 -12.54 -11.51
CA ARG A 113 17.24 -12.25 -11.17
C ARG A 113 17.34 -10.88 -10.50
N LEU A 114 17.86 -10.87 -9.29
CA LEU A 114 18.08 -9.65 -8.52
C LEU A 114 19.57 -9.34 -8.42
N PRO A 115 19.97 -8.07 -8.37
CA PRO A 115 21.38 -7.71 -8.09
C PRO A 115 21.74 -8.12 -6.67
N VAL A 116 22.94 -8.66 -6.50
CA VAL A 116 23.49 -9.09 -5.19
C VAL A 116 24.82 -8.37 -4.97
N PRO A 117 24.80 -7.09 -4.61
CA PRO A 117 26.03 -6.37 -4.25
C PRO A 117 26.61 -6.91 -2.92
N PRO A 118 27.87 -6.63 -2.61
CA PRO A 118 28.44 -6.91 -1.29
C PRO A 118 27.58 -6.30 -0.17
N PHE A 119 27.52 -6.97 0.98
CA PHE A 119 26.65 -6.55 2.08
C PHE A 119 26.90 -5.11 2.56
N GLU A 120 28.13 -4.67 2.54
CA GLU A 120 28.48 -3.28 2.93
C GLU A 120 27.90 -2.25 1.99
N GLU A 121 27.80 -2.55 0.69
CA GLU A 121 27.17 -1.67 -0.29
C GLU A 121 25.66 -1.54 -0.06
N HIS A 122 24.99 -2.56 0.52
CA HIS A 122 23.56 -2.45 0.86
C HIS A 122 23.28 -1.25 1.77
N LYS A 123 24.12 -1.04 2.78
CA LYS A 123 23.95 0.08 3.72
C LYS A 123 24.18 1.42 3.04
N GLU A 124 25.19 1.49 2.20
CA GLU A 124 25.52 2.70 1.46
C GLU A 124 24.39 3.07 0.49
N ILE A 125 23.93 2.11 -0.32
CA ILE A 125 22.79 2.30 -1.24
C ILE A 125 21.55 2.78 -0.48
N MET A 126 21.21 2.13 0.63
CA MET A 126 20.04 2.50 1.42
C MET A 126 20.19 3.87 2.09
N SER A 127 21.41 4.22 2.52
CA SER A 127 21.69 5.55 3.07
C SER A 127 21.49 6.63 2.03
N VAL A 128 22.06 6.46 0.83
CA VAL A 128 21.86 7.41 -0.29
C VAL A 128 20.40 7.51 -0.66
N ALA A 129 19.70 6.39 -0.84
CA ALA A 129 18.28 6.39 -1.17
C ALA A 129 17.44 7.12 -0.12
N THR A 130 17.75 6.94 1.16
CA THR A 130 17.05 7.61 2.27
C THR A 130 17.27 9.11 2.22
N VAL A 131 18.50 9.56 1.99
CA VAL A 131 18.83 11.00 1.90
C VAL A 131 18.14 11.64 0.70
N GLU A 132 18.23 11.01 -0.48
CA GLU A 132 17.63 11.53 -1.71
C GLU A 132 16.09 11.60 -1.65
N THR A 133 15.46 10.67 -0.93
CA THR A 133 13.99 10.63 -0.82
C THR A 133 13.45 11.38 0.40
N ALA A 134 14.28 11.88 1.30
CA ALA A 134 13.84 12.49 2.58
C ALA A 134 12.91 13.69 2.37
N ALA A 135 13.26 14.58 1.44
CA ALA A 135 12.44 15.77 1.14
C ALA A 135 11.06 15.36 0.60
N LEU A 136 11.01 14.39 -0.31
CA LEU A 136 9.76 13.87 -0.88
C LEU A 136 8.91 13.18 0.18
N SER A 137 9.52 12.34 1.01
CA SER A 137 8.84 11.66 2.12
C SER A 137 8.22 12.66 3.12
N THR A 138 8.95 13.74 3.41
CA THR A 138 8.47 14.83 4.28
C THR A 138 7.28 15.56 3.64
N ALA A 139 7.35 15.84 2.34
CA ALA A 139 6.27 16.50 1.61
C ALA A 139 5.01 15.62 1.59
N ILE A 140 5.16 14.32 1.30
CA ILE A 140 4.05 13.35 1.32
C ILE A 140 3.39 13.33 2.70
N ALA A 141 4.17 13.15 3.77
CA ALA A 141 3.65 13.09 5.14
C ALA A 141 2.91 14.38 5.54
N ARG A 142 3.39 15.55 5.06
CA ARG A 142 2.72 16.83 5.29
C ARG A 142 1.38 16.88 4.56
N THR A 143 1.34 16.52 3.28
CA THR A 143 0.12 16.53 2.47
C THR A 143 -0.93 15.55 3.01
N GLU A 144 -0.51 14.36 3.42
CA GLU A 144 -1.41 13.39 4.06
C GLU A 144 -2.05 13.93 5.36
N ARG A 145 -1.27 14.67 6.16
CA ARG A 145 -1.79 15.32 7.36
C ARG A 145 -2.79 16.43 7.00
N GLU A 146 -2.50 17.23 5.99
CA GLU A 146 -3.40 18.30 5.50
C GLU A 146 -4.72 17.69 5.01
N ILE A 147 -4.67 16.60 4.24
CA ILE A 147 -5.87 15.86 3.78
C ILE A 147 -6.69 15.36 4.98
N ALA A 148 -6.05 14.73 5.97
CA ALA A 148 -6.73 14.23 7.15
C ALA A 148 -7.44 15.35 7.93
N LEU A 149 -6.79 16.52 8.10
CA LEU A 149 -7.38 17.68 8.74
C LEU A 149 -8.57 18.25 7.95
N MET A 150 -8.48 18.29 6.62
CA MET A 150 -9.58 18.74 5.76
C MET A 150 -10.79 17.80 5.86
N LEU A 151 -10.56 16.49 5.91
CA LEU A 151 -11.63 15.49 6.09
C LEU A 151 -12.31 15.64 7.45
N GLU A 152 -11.52 15.84 8.52
CA GLU A 152 -12.05 16.11 9.84
C GLU A 152 -12.85 17.41 9.88
N TYR A 153 -12.32 18.48 9.29
CA TYR A 153 -13.01 19.77 9.19
C TYR A 153 -14.34 19.64 8.42
N ARG A 154 -14.33 18.96 7.27
CA ARG A 154 -15.56 18.69 6.50
C ARG A 154 -16.60 17.95 7.34
N THR A 155 -16.17 16.94 8.09
CA THR A 155 -17.07 16.14 8.93
C THR A 155 -17.68 16.99 10.05
N ARG A 156 -16.87 17.81 10.73
CA ARG A 156 -17.34 18.73 11.77
C ARG A 156 -18.27 19.79 11.21
N LEU A 157 -17.90 20.41 10.08
CA LEU A 157 -18.72 21.42 9.42
C LEU A 157 -20.09 20.86 9.03
N THR A 158 -20.13 19.68 8.44
CA THR A 158 -21.38 18.99 8.09
C THR A 158 -22.23 18.73 9.34
N ALA A 159 -21.63 18.25 10.41
CA ALA A 159 -22.33 18.00 11.67
C ALA A 159 -22.89 19.31 12.28
N ASP A 160 -22.13 20.39 12.26
CA ASP A 160 -22.56 21.69 12.81
C ASP A 160 -23.69 22.32 11.99
N ILE A 161 -23.69 22.14 10.68
CA ILE A 161 -24.79 22.56 9.78
C ILE A 161 -26.05 21.74 10.07
N VAL A 162 -25.93 20.40 10.08
CA VAL A 162 -27.07 19.49 10.27
C VAL A 162 -27.70 19.66 11.65
N THR A 163 -26.89 19.93 12.68
CA THR A 163 -27.38 20.17 14.05
C THR A 163 -27.84 21.60 14.30
N GLY A 164 -27.77 22.48 13.30
CA GLY A 164 -28.19 23.90 13.43
C GLY A 164 -27.27 24.75 14.27
N LYS A 165 -26.07 24.28 14.61
CA LYS A 165 -25.07 25.09 15.33
C LYS A 165 -24.45 26.18 14.44
N LEU A 166 -24.38 25.91 13.12
CA LEU A 166 -23.91 26.86 12.13
C LEU A 166 -25.05 27.17 11.15
N ASP A 167 -25.47 28.46 11.10
CA ASP A 167 -26.45 28.92 10.13
C ASP A 167 -25.75 29.28 8.80
N VAL A 168 -26.03 28.51 7.77
CA VAL A 168 -25.43 28.68 6.44
C VAL A 168 -26.44 29.25 5.40
N ARG A 169 -27.63 29.65 5.80
CA ARG A 169 -28.69 30.10 4.87
C ARG A 169 -28.22 31.32 4.05
N GLU A 170 -27.57 32.25 4.67
CA GLU A 170 -27.02 33.42 3.97
C GLU A 170 -25.89 33.10 3.01
N ALA A 171 -25.03 32.13 3.38
CA ALA A 171 -23.96 31.65 2.52
C ALA A 171 -24.50 30.80 1.37
N ALA A 172 -25.47 29.94 1.63
CA ALA A 172 -26.11 29.08 0.62
C ALA A 172 -26.79 29.91 -0.46
N ALA A 173 -27.42 31.04 -0.10
CA ALA A 173 -28.07 31.94 -1.07
C ALA A 173 -27.07 32.62 -2.05
N LYS A 174 -25.79 32.62 -1.75
CA LYS A 174 -24.72 33.18 -2.58
C LYS A 174 -24.01 32.13 -3.43
N LEU A 175 -24.30 30.85 -3.24
CA LEU A 175 -23.71 29.77 -4.05
C LEU A 175 -24.39 29.73 -5.43
N PRO A 176 -23.61 29.48 -6.50
CA PRO A 176 -24.17 29.22 -7.81
C PRO A 176 -25.05 27.95 -7.73
N GLU A 177 -26.16 27.92 -8.47
CA GLU A 177 -26.96 26.71 -8.62
C GLU A 177 -26.08 25.60 -9.16
N VAL A 178 -25.67 24.67 -8.28
CA VAL A 178 -24.97 23.46 -8.71
C VAL A 178 -25.98 22.57 -9.40
N ILE A 179 -25.83 22.46 -10.72
CA ILE A 179 -26.53 21.44 -11.49
C ILE A 179 -26.15 20.09 -10.89
N ALA A 180 -27.12 19.32 -10.41
CA ALA A 180 -26.94 18.11 -9.59
C ALA A 180 -26.27 16.90 -10.29
N ASP A 181 -25.55 17.11 -11.39
CA ASP A 181 -25.01 16.05 -12.24
C ASP A 181 -23.50 15.77 -12.07
N GLU A 182 -22.78 16.54 -11.26
CA GLU A 182 -21.41 16.14 -10.88
C GLU A 182 -21.43 15.46 -9.49
N VAL A 183 -21.87 14.22 -9.47
CA VAL A 183 -21.42 13.29 -8.42
C VAL A 183 -19.94 13.11 -8.62
N VAL A 184 -19.13 13.85 -7.84
CA VAL A 184 -17.69 13.55 -7.73
C VAL A 184 -17.62 12.15 -7.18
N GLU A 185 -17.38 11.18 -8.05
CA GLU A 185 -17.07 9.83 -7.62
C GLU A 185 -15.92 9.91 -6.60
N PRO A 186 -16.01 9.21 -5.48
CA PRO A 186 -14.88 9.15 -4.56
C PRO A 186 -13.68 8.67 -5.36
N LEU A 187 -12.55 9.37 -5.23
CA LEU A 187 -11.27 8.97 -5.79
C LEU A 187 -11.02 7.52 -5.37
N THR A 188 -11.42 6.59 -6.24
CA THR A 188 -11.02 5.20 -6.11
C THR A 188 -9.51 5.19 -6.30
N ASP A 189 -8.79 4.48 -5.43
CA ASP A 189 -7.35 4.19 -5.56
C ASP A 189 -7.10 3.33 -6.82
N GLU A 190 -7.52 3.81 -7.98
CA GLU A 190 -7.15 3.18 -9.24
C GLU A 190 -5.69 3.57 -9.57
N PRO A 191 -4.86 2.60 -9.90
CA PRO A 191 -3.49 2.86 -10.26
C PRO A 191 -3.46 3.74 -11.51
N ILE A 192 -2.71 4.84 -11.44
CA ILE A 192 -2.38 5.67 -12.60
C ILE A 192 -1.72 4.75 -13.62
N ASP A 193 -2.40 4.52 -14.73
CA ASP A 193 -1.89 3.79 -15.87
C ASP A 193 -0.86 4.71 -16.57
N GLU A 194 0.40 4.61 -16.16
CA GLU A 194 1.50 5.22 -16.89
C GLU A 194 1.79 4.36 -18.12
N THR A 195 1.34 4.85 -19.28
CA THR A 195 1.73 4.38 -20.63
C THR A 195 3.25 4.38 -20.84
#